data_ac228dd15ef80c8b96b0da4112624159
#
_entry.id   ac228dd15ef80c8b96b0da4112624159
#
_cell.length_a   1.000
_cell.length_b   1.000
_cell.length_c   1.000
_cell.angle_alpha   90.00
_cell.angle_beta   90.00
_cell.angle_gamma   90.00
#
_symmetry.space_group_name_H-M   'P 1'
#
loop_
_entity.id
_entity.type
_entity.pdbx_description
1 polymer ?
#
loop_
_entity_poly.entity_id
_entity_poly.type
_entity_poly.pdbx_seq_one_letter_code
_entity_poly.pdbx_strand_id
1 'polypeptide(L)'
;MQKVSRILLLLVVGAIFMIAIGCSNQKSNQNEQSKQIEIRNKQNEQALIGIRDAAEKGKLPNQQWQVGKSTFQQIQDQIGGADNVERDSKGTHVVYEKEQLKLRLTENNQVYKLRTVESTLDNVTQTQTKEILGAPDKLRQVDEQTAFIYELNDEYRLTLLFTSSENHASIAEIAVLHKPSAEIQAVIEGMQLDEKLGQMIMMGVQGPQLDSVAKTFIQDRHVGGIILFKRNFVSVSQSLNLINELKQANANSKTPLFIGADEEGGRVTRLPKGLMKTPSNRKVGNAANGKYAYDVGELIGRKMSAFGLNMDFAPVLDVDSNSNNPVIGDRSYGNDAQLVSKAGIQQANGMTSEYVIPVVKHFPGHGDTSVDSHIDLPVITHNKERLQNVELLPFKQAIKGGVNAVMVGHLLVEAYDPKTPASFSKIIIQDLLRDELQFDGVVITDDLVMGAIVENYSIGEVGVQSIVAGGDILLVGHKYTPVNELLTALQEAINEGVITEQRINQSVERILLMKQQYEVKDIQREQVNVEELNQQTKELIKKIESGN
;
A
#
# COMPACT_ATOMS: atom_id res chain seq x y z
N MET A 1 -61.88 -1.54 -68.88
CA MET A 1 -60.61 -2.19 -68.51
C MET A 1 -59.33 -1.34 -68.70
N GLN A 2 -59.28 -0.31 -69.56
CA GLN A 2 -58.04 0.50 -69.75
C GLN A 2 -57.74 1.55 -68.61
N LYS A 3 -58.71 1.99 -67.85
CA LYS A 3 -58.49 2.97 -66.78
C LYS A 3 -57.88 2.35 -65.47
N VAL A 4 -58.16 1.10 -65.18
CA VAL A 4 -57.66 0.40 -63.97
C VAL A 4 -56.17 0.05 -64.14
N SER A 5 -55.73 -0.29 -65.36
CA SER A 5 -54.33 -0.63 -65.66
C SER A 5 -53.35 0.55 -65.52
N ARG A 6 -53.81 1.81 -65.82
CA ARG A 6 -52.96 3.00 -65.65
C ARG A 6 -52.76 3.44 -64.20
N ILE A 7 -53.75 3.23 -63.33
CA ILE A 7 -53.64 3.56 -61.89
C ILE A 7 -52.73 2.55 -61.19
N LEU A 8 -52.79 1.27 -61.54
CA LEU A 8 -51.91 0.24 -60.97
C LEU A 8 -50.46 0.45 -61.38
N LEU A 9 -50.18 0.89 -62.63
CA LEU A 9 -48.83 1.18 -63.13
C LEU A 9 -48.22 2.42 -62.43
N LEU A 10 -49.03 3.46 -62.16
CA LEU A 10 -48.59 4.66 -61.43
C LEU A 10 -48.31 4.38 -59.93
N LEU A 11 -49.03 3.47 -59.28
CA LEU A 11 -48.79 3.06 -57.92
C LEU A 11 -47.50 2.19 -57.80
N VAL A 12 -47.24 1.31 -58.76
CA VAL A 12 -46.01 0.49 -58.80
C VAL A 12 -44.80 1.35 -59.08
N VAL A 13 -44.86 2.31 -60.00
CA VAL A 13 -43.75 3.25 -60.28
C VAL A 13 -43.52 4.17 -59.08
N GLY A 14 -44.54 4.65 -58.39
CA GLY A 14 -44.41 5.44 -57.16
C GLY A 14 -43.78 4.65 -56.01
N ALA A 15 -44.14 3.38 -55.87
CA ALA A 15 -43.56 2.50 -54.86
C ALA A 15 -42.06 2.19 -55.15
N ILE A 16 -41.72 1.96 -56.40
CA ILE A 16 -40.32 1.75 -56.81
C ILE A 16 -39.50 3.03 -56.65
N PHE A 17 -40.05 4.21 -56.88
CA PHE A 17 -39.37 5.49 -56.65
C PHE A 17 -39.20 5.79 -55.18
N MET A 18 -40.16 5.47 -54.30
CA MET A 18 -40.01 5.61 -52.84
C MET A 18 -38.99 4.61 -52.25
N ILE A 19 -38.96 3.37 -52.77
CA ILE A 19 -37.93 2.38 -52.39
C ILE A 19 -36.54 2.83 -52.85
N ALA A 20 -36.40 3.37 -54.06
CA ALA A 20 -35.13 3.87 -54.56
C ALA A 20 -34.61 5.10 -53.80
N ILE A 21 -35.48 6.02 -53.41
CA ILE A 21 -35.12 7.18 -52.58
C ILE A 21 -34.82 6.74 -51.16
N GLY A 22 -35.56 5.77 -50.57
CA GLY A 22 -35.27 5.17 -49.26
C GLY A 22 -33.91 4.47 -49.25
N CYS A 23 -33.55 3.68 -50.26
CA CYS A 23 -32.26 3.02 -50.40
C CYS A 23 -31.10 3.99 -50.68
N SER A 24 -31.34 5.09 -51.38
CA SER A 24 -30.32 6.12 -51.62
C SER A 24 -30.04 6.94 -50.33
N ASN A 25 -31.07 7.31 -49.57
CA ASN A 25 -30.91 7.98 -48.28
C ASN A 25 -30.29 7.07 -47.24
N GLN A 26 -30.59 5.76 -47.22
CA GLN A 26 -29.93 4.81 -46.32
C GLN A 26 -28.45 4.64 -46.64
N LYS A 27 -28.06 4.57 -47.94
CA LYS A 27 -26.65 4.51 -48.37
C LYS A 27 -25.89 5.81 -48.08
N SER A 28 -26.52 6.98 -48.25
CA SER A 28 -25.89 8.26 -47.93
C SER A 28 -25.70 8.41 -46.43
N ASN A 29 -26.69 8.04 -45.58
CA ASN A 29 -26.57 8.03 -44.15
C ASN A 29 -25.51 7.03 -43.63
N GLN A 30 -25.44 5.84 -44.21
CA GLN A 30 -24.39 4.85 -43.88
C GLN A 30 -22.99 5.35 -44.26
N ASN A 31 -22.83 6.02 -45.41
CA ASN A 31 -21.55 6.61 -45.81
C ASN A 31 -21.14 7.80 -44.90
N GLU A 32 -22.09 8.64 -44.50
CA GLU A 32 -21.81 9.71 -43.55
C GLU A 32 -21.46 9.18 -42.16
N GLN A 33 -22.19 8.18 -41.67
CA GLN A 33 -21.86 7.50 -40.40
C GLN A 33 -20.50 6.83 -40.44
N SER A 34 -20.15 6.14 -41.51
CA SER A 34 -18.83 5.50 -41.68
C SER A 34 -17.70 6.53 -41.71
N LYS A 35 -17.89 7.69 -42.38
CA LYS A 35 -16.92 8.78 -42.37
C LYS A 35 -16.77 9.42 -40.99
N GLN A 36 -17.87 9.60 -40.26
CA GLN A 36 -17.82 10.14 -38.89
C GLN A 36 -17.09 9.19 -37.93
N ILE A 37 -17.32 7.87 -38.07
CA ILE A 37 -16.59 6.85 -37.30
C ILE A 37 -15.09 6.87 -37.62
N GLU A 38 -14.73 6.98 -38.87
CA GLU A 38 -13.31 7.03 -39.31
C GLU A 38 -12.61 8.29 -38.80
N ILE A 39 -13.25 9.46 -38.88
CA ILE A 39 -12.74 10.71 -38.30
C ILE A 39 -12.54 10.59 -36.81
N ARG A 40 -13.52 10.03 -36.09
CA ARG A 40 -13.47 9.83 -34.65
C ARG A 40 -12.34 8.87 -34.24
N ASN A 41 -12.19 7.75 -34.97
CA ASN A 41 -11.11 6.79 -34.67
C ASN A 41 -9.74 7.44 -34.86
N LYS A 42 -9.55 8.28 -35.88
CA LYS A 42 -8.33 9.02 -36.09
C LYS A 42 -8.07 10.08 -35.02
N GLN A 43 -9.11 10.73 -34.51
CA GLN A 43 -9.02 11.66 -33.37
C GLN A 43 -8.63 10.93 -32.09
N ASN A 44 -9.22 9.77 -31.82
CA ASN A 44 -8.89 8.92 -30.67
C ASN A 44 -7.43 8.43 -30.73
N GLU A 45 -6.98 8.01 -31.92
CA GLU A 45 -5.58 7.62 -32.15
C GLU A 45 -4.62 8.76 -31.83
N GLN A 46 -4.88 9.96 -32.37
CA GLN A 46 -4.04 11.14 -32.11
C GLN A 46 -4.06 11.53 -30.61
N ALA A 47 -5.20 11.44 -29.94
CA ALA A 47 -5.32 11.74 -28.53
C ALA A 47 -4.50 10.75 -27.67
N LEU A 48 -4.61 9.43 -27.92
CA LEU A 48 -3.86 8.41 -27.18
C LEU A 48 -2.35 8.54 -27.40
N ILE A 49 -1.89 8.78 -28.62
CA ILE A 49 -0.49 9.03 -28.91
C ILE A 49 -0.01 10.29 -28.18
N GLY A 50 -0.79 11.38 -28.23
CA GLY A 50 -0.47 12.63 -27.53
C GLY A 50 -0.38 12.45 -26.00
N ILE A 51 -1.22 11.59 -25.41
CA ILE A 51 -1.16 11.24 -23.99
C ILE A 51 0.15 10.51 -23.67
N ARG A 52 0.50 9.51 -24.48
CA ARG A 52 1.75 8.75 -24.30
C ARG A 52 2.97 9.66 -24.42
N ASP A 53 3.03 10.48 -25.48
CA ASP A 53 4.15 11.42 -25.71
C ASP A 53 4.31 12.46 -24.60
N ALA A 54 3.20 12.92 -24.01
CA ALA A 54 3.23 13.80 -22.84
C ALA A 54 3.71 13.05 -21.59
N ALA A 55 3.18 11.85 -21.36
CA ALA A 55 3.51 11.03 -20.21
C ALA A 55 4.97 10.54 -20.23
N GLU A 56 5.58 10.29 -21.39
CA GLU A 56 7.01 10.01 -21.56
C GLU A 56 7.93 11.17 -21.09
N LYS A 57 7.36 12.36 -21.01
CA LYS A 57 8.00 13.57 -20.48
C LYS A 57 7.54 13.90 -19.05
N GLY A 58 6.83 13.00 -18.40
CA GLY A 58 6.28 13.20 -17.06
C GLY A 58 5.15 14.21 -16.97
N LYS A 59 4.40 14.44 -18.04
CA LYS A 59 3.33 15.44 -18.12
C LYS A 59 1.98 14.79 -18.45
N LEU A 60 0.91 15.48 -18.08
CA LEU A 60 -0.41 15.24 -18.65
C LEU A 60 -0.57 16.03 -19.96
N PRO A 61 -1.45 15.62 -20.88
CA PRO A 61 -1.79 16.42 -22.06
C PRO A 61 -2.23 17.82 -21.65
N ASN A 62 -1.84 18.81 -22.42
CA ASN A 62 -2.19 20.23 -22.21
C ASN A 62 -1.77 20.82 -20.84
N GLN A 63 -0.94 20.11 -20.06
CA GLN A 63 -0.40 20.57 -18.79
C GLN A 63 1.09 20.92 -18.95
N GLN A 64 1.49 22.01 -18.26
CA GLN A 64 2.89 22.43 -18.27
C GLN A 64 3.71 21.78 -17.15
N TRP A 65 3.03 21.28 -16.10
CA TRP A 65 3.67 20.70 -14.93
C TRP A 65 4.20 19.31 -15.21
N GLN A 66 5.31 18.99 -14.59
CA GLN A 66 6.02 17.73 -14.77
C GLN A 66 6.19 17.03 -13.43
N VAL A 67 5.75 15.75 -13.35
CA VAL A 67 6.02 14.91 -12.17
C VAL A 67 7.52 14.74 -11.97
N GLY A 68 7.96 14.73 -10.72
CA GLY A 68 9.38 14.67 -10.36
C GLY A 68 10.14 16.00 -10.47
N LYS A 69 9.53 17.07 -11.03
CA LYS A 69 10.18 18.38 -11.18
C LYS A 69 9.36 19.55 -10.64
N SER A 70 8.07 19.59 -10.94
CA SER A 70 7.21 20.70 -10.49
C SER A 70 6.90 20.60 -9.00
N THR A 71 6.80 21.77 -8.34
CA THR A 71 6.39 21.88 -6.94
C THR A 71 4.95 22.36 -6.81
N PHE A 72 4.33 22.09 -5.67
CA PHE A 72 2.99 22.58 -5.35
C PHE A 72 2.91 24.11 -5.41
N GLN A 73 3.92 24.82 -4.88
CA GLN A 73 3.98 26.28 -4.92
C GLN A 73 3.94 26.82 -6.36
N GLN A 74 4.69 26.22 -7.28
CA GLN A 74 4.68 26.62 -8.69
C GLN A 74 3.29 26.46 -9.33
N ILE A 75 2.52 25.46 -8.93
CA ILE A 75 1.16 25.24 -9.40
C ILE A 75 0.22 26.30 -8.81
N GLN A 76 0.29 26.53 -7.48
CA GLN A 76 -0.51 27.56 -6.81
C GLN A 76 -0.28 28.95 -7.35
N ASP A 77 0.97 29.31 -7.67
CA ASP A 77 1.32 30.61 -8.24
C ASP A 77 0.68 30.86 -9.62
N GLN A 78 0.33 29.79 -10.34
CA GLN A 78 -0.22 29.87 -11.69
C GLN A 78 -1.74 29.75 -11.75
N ILE A 79 -2.33 28.86 -10.96
CA ILE A 79 -3.77 28.58 -11.02
C ILE A 79 -4.52 28.89 -9.72
N GLY A 80 -3.81 29.40 -8.70
CA GLY A 80 -4.42 29.79 -7.42
C GLY A 80 -4.44 28.67 -6.39
N GLY A 81 -5.18 28.92 -5.31
CA GLY A 81 -5.33 27.94 -4.22
C GLY A 81 -6.12 26.70 -4.64
N ALA A 82 -5.79 25.55 -4.09
CA ALA A 82 -6.49 24.31 -4.30
C ALA A 82 -7.86 24.29 -3.59
N ASP A 83 -8.83 23.56 -4.18
CA ASP A 83 -10.15 23.38 -3.58
C ASP A 83 -10.12 22.45 -2.36
N ASN A 84 -9.25 21.44 -2.39
CA ASN A 84 -9.02 20.55 -1.26
C ASN A 84 -7.54 20.17 -1.15
N VAL A 85 -7.05 20.10 0.09
CA VAL A 85 -5.69 19.63 0.43
C VAL A 85 -5.80 18.71 1.63
N GLU A 86 -5.57 17.42 1.42
CA GLU A 86 -5.61 16.38 2.44
C GLU A 86 -4.27 15.66 2.52
N ARG A 87 -3.83 15.30 3.72
CA ARG A 87 -2.65 14.48 3.93
C ARG A 87 -3.06 13.07 4.34
N ASP A 88 -2.55 12.08 3.65
CA ASP A 88 -2.71 10.66 3.96
C ASP A 88 -1.36 9.94 3.95
N SER A 89 -1.38 8.63 4.16
CA SER A 89 -0.18 7.78 4.17
C SER A 89 0.59 7.74 2.84
N LYS A 90 0.01 8.23 1.74
CA LYS A 90 0.67 8.35 0.42
C LYS A 90 1.18 9.77 0.13
N GLY A 91 1.21 10.64 1.12
CA GLY A 91 1.62 12.04 0.99
C GLY A 91 0.43 13.00 0.91
N THR A 92 0.70 14.24 0.48
CA THR A 92 -0.34 15.26 0.36
C THR A 92 -1.13 15.06 -0.93
N HIS A 93 -2.44 14.95 -0.81
CA HIS A 93 -3.40 14.92 -1.91
C HIS A 93 -3.99 16.30 -2.12
N VAL A 94 -3.93 16.80 -3.34
CA VAL A 94 -4.41 18.13 -3.70
C VAL A 94 -5.39 18.01 -4.85
N VAL A 95 -6.52 18.72 -4.76
CA VAL A 95 -7.57 18.72 -5.76
C VAL A 95 -7.85 20.13 -6.25
N TYR A 96 -7.88 20.29 -7.57
CA TYR A 96 -8.36 21.45 -8.30
C TYR A 96 -9.54 21.01 -9.16
N GLU A 97 -10.77 21.25 -8.68
CA GLU A 97 -12.00 20.74 -9.33
C GLU A 97 -12.23 21.40 -10.68
N LYS A 98 -12.02 22.71 -10.77
CA LYS A 98 -12.21 23.48 -12.01
C LYS A 98 -11.27 23.03 -13.13
N GLU A 99 -10.02 22.73 -12.80
CA GLU A 99 -9.00 22.25 -13.72
C GLU A 99 -9.07 20.73 -13.93
N GLN A 100 -9.98 20.02 -13.22
CA GLN A 100 -10.08 18.56 -13.20
C GLN A 100 -8.72 17.89 -12.90
N LEU A 101 -7.92 18.53 -12.04
CA LEU A 101 -6.55 18.14 -11.74
C LEU A 101 -6.45 17.64 -10.31
N LYS A 102 -5.86 16.46 -10.14
CA LYS A 102 -5.52 15.90 -8.83
C LYS A 102 -4.03 15.63 -8.77
N LEU A 103 -3.40 16.06 -7.68
CA LEU A 103 -1.97 15.91 -7.45
C LEU A 103 -1.72 14.99 -6.27
N ARG A 104 -0.57 14.32 -6.30
CA ARG A 104 0.08 13.76 -5.13
C ARG A 104 1.45 14.40 -4.98
N LEU A 105 1.73 14.85 -3.78
CA LEU A 105 2.97 15.55 -3.46
C LEU A 105 3.83 14.69 -2.52
N THR A 106 5.13 14.74 -2.74
CA THR A 106 6.11 14.33 -1.74
C THR A 106 6.09 15.31 -0.56
N GLU A 107 6.76 15.00 0.53
CA GLU A 107 6.86 15.86 1.70
C GLU A 107 7.55 17.22 1.41
N ASN A 108 8.46 17.25 0.44
CA ASN A 108 9.09 18.47 -0.06
C ASN A 108 8.18 19.24 -1.04
N ASN A 109 6.88 18.96 -1.04
CA ASN A 109 5.89 19.57 -1.93
C ASN A 109 6.20 19.40 -3.44
N GLN A 110 7.00 18.40 -3.81
CA GLN A 110 7.26 18.05 -5.20
C GLN A 110 6.12 17.14 -5.71
N VAL A 111 5.64 17.42 -6.91
CA VAL A 111 4.58 16.62 -7.53
C VAL A 111 5.16 15.30 -8.03
N TYR A 112 4.74 14.16 -7.45
CA TYR A 112 5.15 12.85 -7.93
C TYR A 112 4.06 12.11 -8.72
N LYS A 113 2.80 12.58 -8.67
CA LYS A 113 1.70 12.04 -9.46
C LYS A 113 0.75 13.15 -9.90
N LEU A 114 0.42 13.15 -11.17
CA LEU A 114 -0.61 14.00 -11.80
C LEU A 114 -1.75 13.12 -12.27
N ARG A 115 -3.00 13.55 -12.06
CA ARG A 115 -4.21 12.84 -12.52
C ARG A 115 -5.18 13.84 -13.10
N THR A 116 -5.86 13.45 -14.18
CA THR A 116 -6.92 14.25 -14.81
C THR A 116 -8.03 13.38 -15.37
N VAL A 117 -9.20 13.99 -15.53
CA VAL A 117 -10.33 13.42 -16.28
C VAL A 117 -10.45 14.22 -17.57
N GLU A 118 -10.27 13.60 -18.73
CA GLU A 118 -10.42 14.27 -20.04
C GLU A 118 -11.69 13.82 -20.74
N SER A 119 -12.65 14.71 -20.92
CA SER A 119 -13.91 14.44 -21.59
C SER A 119 -13.75 14.08 -23.09
N THR A 120 -12.61 14.42 -23.70
CA THR A 120 -12.29 14.06 -25.09
C THR A 120 -12.09 12.56 -25.28
N LEU A 121 -11.92 11.80 -24.20
CA LEU A 121 -11.66 10.36 -24.19
C LEU A 121 -12.88 9.50 -23.81
N ASP A 122 -14.04 10.10 -23.63
CA ASP A 122 -15.29 9.42 -23.23
C ASP A 122 -15.70 8.26 -24.15
N ASN A 123 -15.09 8.17 -25.32
CA ASN A 123 -15.36 7.16 -26.33
C ASN A 123 -14.15 6.30 -26.71
N VAL A 124 -13.04 6.43 -26.01
CA VAL A 124 -11.83 5.62 -26.23
C VAL A 124 -11.94 4.34 -25.41
N THR A 125 -12.08 3.21 -26.09
CA THR A 125 -12.29 1.92 -25.46
C THR A 125 -11.00 1.19 -25.09
N GLN A 126 -11.10 0.18 -24.21
CA GLN A 126 -9.97 -0.71 -23.90
C GLN A 126 -9.39 -1.38 -25.15
N THR A 127 -10.27 -1.81 -26.07
CA THR A 127 -9.85 -2.44 -27.33
C THR A 127 -9.04 -1.47 -28.18
N GLN A 128 -9.57 -0.27 -28.44
CA GLN A 128 -8.86 0.76 -29.21
C GLN A 128 -7.52 1.16 -28.55
N THR A 129 -7.50 1.24 -27.22
CA THR A 129 -6.27 1.56 -26.49
C THR A 129 -5.19 0.50 -26.71
N LYS A 130 -5.54 -0.79 -26.66
CA LYS A 130 -4.60 -1.88 -26.94
C LYS A 130 -4.14 -1.91 -28.41
N GLU A 131 -5.03 -1.57 -29.34
CA GLU A 131 -4.68 -1.50 -30.76
C GLU A 131 -3.68 -0.37 -31.08
N ILE A 132 -3.81 0.78 -30.37
CA ILE A 132 -3.01 1.98 -30.62
C ILE A 132 -1.73 2.00 -29.79
N LEU A 133 -1.82 1.75 -28.48
CA LEU A 133 -0.68 1.82 -27.56
C LEU A 133 0.03 0.48 -27.34
N GLY A 134 -0.54 -0.61 -27.83
CA GLY A 134 -0.09 -1.97 -27.54
C GLY A 134 -0.69 -2.53 -26.26
N ALA A 135 -0.33 -3.77 -25.92
CA ALA A 135 -0.72 -4.38 -24.67
C ALA A 135 -0.11 -3.61 -23.48
N PRO A 136 -0.85 -3.34 -22.41
CA PRO A 136 -0.28 -2.74 -21.21
C PRO A 136 0.70 -3.71 -20.54
N ASP A 137 1.72 -3.17 -19.87
CA ASP A 137 2.70 -3.95 -19.11
C ASP A 137 2.05 -4.66 -17.92
N LYS A 138 1.04 -4.01 -17.31
CA LYS A 138 0.24 -4.57 -16.21
C LYS A 138 -1.23 -4.21 -16.37
N LEU A 139 -2.10 -5.15 -16.00
CA LEU A 139 -3.54 -4.94 -15.83
C LEU A 139 -3.86 -4.92 -14.34
N ARG A 140 -4.68 -3.96 -13.90
CA ARG A 140 -5.10 -3.85 -12.51
C ARG A 140 -6.62 -3.66 -12.44
N GLN A 141 -7.29 -4.46 -11.62
CA GLN A 141 -8.69 -4.23 -11.28
C GLN A 141 -8.79 -3.29 -10.07
N VAL A 142 -9.62 -2.26 -10.15
CA VAL A 142 -9.89 -1.30 -9.08
C VAL A 142 -11.40 -1.19 -8.92
N ASP A 143 -11.97 -1.94 -7.99
CA ASP A 143 -13.41 -2.15 -7.87
C ASP A 143 -14.01 -2.71 -9.18
N GLU A 144 -14.97 -2.01 -9.79
CA GLU A 144 -15.55 -2.37 -11.09
C GLU A 144 -14.74 -1.85 -12.29
N GLN A 145 -13.67 -1.09 -12.05
CA GLN A 145 -12.86 -0.41 -13.05
C GLN A 145 -11.62 -1.23 -13.40
N THR A 146 -11.09 -1.04 -14.61
CA THR A 146 -9.80 -1.64 -15.02
C THR A 146 -8.78 -0.54 -15.29
N ALA A 147 -7.60 -0.67 -14.73
CA ALA A 147 -6.45 0.19 -15.03
C ALA A 147 -5.48 -0.51 -15.99
N PHE A 148 -5.13 0.17 -17.07
CA PHE A 148 -4.02 -0.19 -17.95
C PHE A 148 -2.79 0.58 -17.50
N ILE A 149 -1.71 -0.12 -17.22
CA ILE A 149 -0.44 0.45 -16.74
C ILE A 149 0.61 0.23 -17.82
N TYR A 150 1.22 1.35 -18.26
CA TYR A 150 2.31 1.38 -19.22
C TYR A 150 3.57 1.92 -18.54
N GLU A 151 4.63 1.13 -18.52
CA GLU A 151 5.96 1.53 -18.02
C GLU A 151 6.70 2.20 -19.18
N LEU A 152 6.59 3.52 -19.29
CA LEU A 152 7.03 4.28 -20.47
C LEU A 152 8.56 4.33 -20.64
N ASN A 153 9.25 4.57 -19.53
CA ASN A 153 10.72 4.64 -19.43
C ASN A 153 11.15 4.46 -17.98
N ASP A 154 12.41 4.71 -17.64
CA ASP A 154 12.92 4.55 -16.26
C ASP A 154 12.33 5.56 -15.27
N GLU A 155 11.85 6.71 -15.74
CA GLU A 155 11.35 7.80 -14.90
C GLU A 155 9.83 7.82 -14.76
N TYR A 156 9.07 7.37 -15.78
CA TYR A 156 7.63 7.65 -15.85
C TYR A 156 6.78 6.42 -16.14
N ARG A 157 5.58 6.45 -15.56
CA ARG A 157 4.52 5.46 -15.73
C ARG A 157 3.23 6.17 -16.13
N LEU A 158 2.53 5.65 -17.13
CA LEU A 158 1.18 6.06 -17.50
C LEU A 158 0.17 5.03 -16.97
N THR A 159 -0.90 5.51 -16.37
CA THR A 159 -2.05 4.68 -15.99
C THR A 159 -3.31 5.25 -16.64
N LEU A 160 -4.05 4.41 -17.36
CA LEU A 160 -5.36 4.71 -17.92
C LEU A 160 -6.41 3.89 -17.16
N LEU A 161 -7.28 4.56 -16.43
CA LEU A 161 -8.36 3.93 -15.67
C LEU A 161 -9.63 3.93 -16.52
N PHE A 162 -10.24 2.77 -16.72
CA PHE A 162 -11.48 2.60 -17.48
C PHE A 162 -12.69 2.48 -16.57
N THR A 163 -13.86 2.92 -17.06
CA THR A 163 -15.11 2.96 -16.29
C THR A 163 -15.61 1.59 -15.82
N SER A 164 -15.20 0.51 -16.49
CA SER A 164 -15.53 -0.87 -16.10
C SER A 164 -14.48 -1.86 -16.63
N SER A 165 -14.65 -3.15 -16.34
CA SER A 165 -13.81 -4.23 -16.84
C SER A 165 -14.14 -4.67 -18.28
N GLU A 166 -15.18 -4.14 -18.88
CA GLU A 166 -15.62 -4.53 -20.22
C GLU A 166 -14.76 -3.90 -21.33
N ASN A 167 -14.54 -4.62 -22.42
CA ASN A 167 -13.68 -4.19 -23.52
C ASN A 167 -14.10 -2.86 -24.20
N HIS A 168 -15.38 -2.48 -24.05
CA HIS A 168 -15.93 -1.22 -24.56
C HIS A 168 -16.00 -0.09 -23.51
N ALA A 169 -15.51 -0.32 -22.30
CA ALA A 169 -15.42 0.72 -21.27
C ALA A 169 -14.52 1.87 -21.73
N SER A 170 -14.93 3.10 -21.43
CA SER A 170 -14.18 4.32 -21.76
C SER A 170 -13.17 4.68 -20.67
N ILE A 171 -12.20 5.52 -21.03
CA ILE A 171 -11.22 6.04 -20.06
C ILE A 171 -11.91 7.01 -19.10
N ALA A 172 -11.83 6.69 -17.81
CA ALA A 172 -12.37 7.52 -16.73
C ALA A 172 -11.33 8.49 -16.16
N GLU A 173 -10.05 8.09 -16.16
CA GLU A 173 -8.97 8.90 -15.58
C GLU A 173 -7.63 8.56 -16.25
N ILE A 174 -6.81 9.59 -16.42
CA ILE A 174 -5.41 9.48 -16.84
C ILE A 174 -4.53 9.86 -15.67
N ALA A 175 -3.51 9.05 -15.37
CA ALA A 175 -2.51 9.37 -14.38
C ALA A 175 -1.10 9.21 -14.93
N VAL A 176 -0.24 10.20 -14.67
CA VAL A 176 1.21 10.11 -14.89
C VAL A 176 1.89 10.11 -13.54
N LEU A 177 2.72 9.13 -13.31
CA LEU A 177 3.48 8.92 -12.09
C LEU A 177 4.97 9.04 -12.40
N HIS A 178 5.70 9.78 -11.57
CA HIS A 178 7.16 9.67 -11.51
C HIS A 178 7.49 8.39 -10.76
N LYS A 179 8.22 7.49 -11.42
CA LYS A 179 8.74 6.30 -10.76
C LYS A 179 9.69 6.72 -9.63
N PRO A 180 9.94 5.84 -8.68
CA PRO A 180 10.95 6.12 -7.67
C PRO A 180 12.21 6.60 -8.33
N SER A 181 12.77 7.64 -7.75
CA SER A 181 13.86 8.40 -8.33
C SER A 181 14.96 7.49 -8.89
N ALA A 182 15.61 7.91 -9.95
CA ALA A 182 16.86 7.31 -10.43
C ALA A 182 17.87 7.08 -9.29
N GLU A 183 17.73 7.81 -8.19
CA GLU A 183 18.48 7.63 -6.94
C GLU A 183 18.24 6.27 -6.29
N ILE A 184 16.98 5.81 -6.15
CA ILE A 184 16.69 4.49 -5.56
C ILE A 184 17.21 3.38 -6.47
N GLN A 185 17.01 3.50 -7.79
CA GLN A 185 17.56 2.52 -8.73
C GLN A 185 19.09 2.49 -8.68
N ALA A 186 19.75 3.64 -8.64
CA ALA A 186 21.20 3.73 -8.48
C ALA A 186 21.69 3.11 -7.15
N VAL A 187 20.94 3.29 -6.07
CA VAL A 187 21.23 2.65 -4.78
C VAL A 187 21.12 1.12 -4.91
N ILE A 188 20.05 0.60 -5.52
CA ILE A 188 19.84 -0.86 -5.72
C ILE A 188 20.93 -1.45 -6.61
N GLU A 189 21.28 -0.80 -7.72
CA GLU A 189 22.35 -1.21 -8.63
C GLU A 189 23.73 -1.19 -7.95
N GLY A 190 23.95 -0.25 -7.03
CA GLY A 190 25.17 -0.14 -6.25
C GLY A 190 25.26 -1.09 -5.05
N MET A 191 24.18 -1.83 -4.72
CA MET A 191 24.16 -2.81 -3.63
C MET A 191 24.67 -4.17 -4.09
N GLN A 192 25.50 -4.80 -3.24
CA GLN A 192 25.80 -6.21 -3.38
C GLN A 192 24.58 -7.07 -2.98
N LEU A 193 24.54 -8.32 -3.43
CA LEU A 193 23.45 -9.23 -3.12
C LEU A 193 23.23 -9.39 -1.60
N ASP A 194 24.31 -9.51 -0.83
CA ASP A 194 24.24 -9.62 0.63
C ASP A 194 23.64 -8.37 1.28
N GLU A 195 23.94 -7.17 0.76
CA GLU A 195 23.32 -5.92 1.21
C GLU A 195 21.81 -5.92 0.91
N LYS A 196 21.41 -6.38 -0.28
CA LYS A 196 20.00 -6.49 -0.69
C LYS A 196 19.24 -7.46 0.23
N LEU A 197 19.81 -8.64 0.47
CA LEU A 197 19.22 -9.65 1.36
C LEU A 197 19.12 -9.14 2.80
N GLY A 198 20.14 -8.46 3.28
CA GLY A 198 20.11 -7.81 4.59
C GLY A 198 18.94 -6.83 4.74
N GLN A 199 18.65 -6.02 3.71
CA GLN A 199 17.52 -5.08 3.75
C GLN A 199 16.16 -5.78 3.91
N MET A 200 16.04 -7.03 3.54
CA MET A 200 14.81 -7.84 3.65
C MET A 200 14.68 -8.52 5.02
N ILE A 201 15.62 -8.31 5.93
CA ILE A 201 15.59 -8.87 7.30
C ILE A 201 15.30 -7.78 8.33
N MET A 202 14.35 -8.08 9.22
CA MET A 202 14.12 -7.32 10.44
C MET A 202 14.31 -8.23 11.65
N MET A 203 15.22 -7.86 12.56
CA MET A 203 15.60 -8.72 13.67
C MET A 203 15.46 -8.07 15.04
N GLY A 204 15.29 -8.88 16.07
CA GLY A 204 15.27 -8.41 17.46
C GLY A 204 16.66 -8.36 18.09
N VAL A 205 16.81 -7.52 19.13
CA VAL A 205 17.99 -7.45 20.00
C VAL A 205 17.74 -8.19 21.31
N GLN A 206 18.75 -8.90 21.83
CA GLN A 206 18.56 -9.81 22.97
C GLN A 206 18.33 -9.08 24.30
N GLY A 207 18.96 -7.94 24.52
CA GLY A 207 18.94 -7.24 25.81
C GLY A 207 18.73 -5.73 25.70
N PRO A 208 18.90 -5.02 26.82
CA PRO A 208 18.73 -3.57 26.90
C PRO A 208 19.96 -2.78 26.39
N GLN A 209 20.96 -3.44 25.88
CA GLN A 209 22.18 -2.87 25.30
C GLN A 209 22.47 -3.52 23.96
N LEU A 210 23.13 -2.80 23.06
CA LEU A 210 23.59 -3.35 21.79
C LEU A 210 24.75 -4.32 22.04
N ASP A 211 24.52 -5.61 21.81
CA ASP A 211 25.54 -6.63 21.90
C ASP A 211 26.37 -6.71 20.59
N SER A 212 27.54 -7.36 20.67
CA SER A 212 28.46 -7.47 19.54
C SER A 212 27.90 -8.25 18.37
N VAL A 213 27.03 -9.22 18.61
CA VAL A 213 26.42 -10.03 17.53
C VAL A 213 25.40 -9.19 16.76
N ALA A 214 24.50 -8.48 17.44
CA ALA A 214 23.59 -7.55 16.79
C ALA A 214 24.33 -6.46 16.01
N LYS A 215 25.43 -5.95 16.58
CA LYS A 215 26.30 -4.99 15.88
C LYS A 215 26.88 -5.55 14.57
N THR A 216 27.34 -6.79 14.57
CA THR A 216 27.81 -7.50 13.37
C THR A 216 26.71 -7.63 12.31
N PHE A 217 25.48 -8.00 12.70
CA PHE A 217 24.36 -8.07 11.76
C PHE A 217 24.04 -6.70 11.11
N ILE A 218 24.12 -5.62 11.88
CA ILE A 218 23.91 -4.28 11.33
C ILE A 218 25.03 -3.89 10.38
N GLN A 219 26.31 -4.07 10.79
CA GLN A 219 27.46 -3.55 10.07
C GLN A 219 27.87 -4.42 8.88
N ASP A 220 27.84 -5.76 9.04
CA ASP A 220 28.44 -6.69 8.09
C ASP A 220 27.38 -7.47 7.29
N ARG A 221 26.14 -7.61 7.81
CA ARG A 221 25.02 -8.26 7.14
C ARG A 221 23.96 -7.26 6.65
N HIS A 222 24.13 -5.98 6.95
CA HIS A 222 23.30 -4.88 6.47
C HIS A 222 21.80 -5.07 6.68
N VAL A 223 21.40 -5.65 7.85
CA VAL A 223 19.98 -5.88 8.16
C VAL A 223 19.17 -4.59 8.04
N GLY A 224 18.01 -4.68 7.38
CA GLY A 224 17.18 -3.52 7.02
C GLY A 224 16.44 -2.89 8.19
N GLY A 225 16.23 -3.65 9.30
CA GLY A 225 15.50 -3.17 10.45
C GLY A 225 15.75 -3.93 11.74
N ILE A 226 15.39 -3.26 12.84
CA ILE A 226 15.43 -3.79 14.21
C ILE A 226 14.03 -3.66 14.83
N ILE A 227 13.51 -4.75 15.40
CA ILE A 227 12.33 -4.73 16.24
C ILE A 227 12.72 -4.81 17.71
N LEU A 228 12.15 -3.91 18.52
CA LEU A 228 12.39 -3.83 19.96
C LEU A 228 11.18 -4.32 20.75
N PHE A 229 11.43 -5.17 21.73
CA PHE A 229 10.44 -5.75 22.63
C PHE A 229 10.57 -5.19 24.04
N LYS A 230 9.66 -5.54 24.91
CA LYS A 230 9.66 -5.08 26.33
C LYS A 230 11.00 -5.29 27.04
N ARG A 231 11.75 -6.35 26.72
CA ARG A 231 13.07 -6.64 27.27
C ARG A 231 14.14 -5.57 26.96
N ASN A 232 13.91 -4.79 25.90
CA ASN A 232 14.85 -3.75 25.46
C ASN A 232 14.58 -2.39 26.11
N PHE A 233 13.42 -2.20 26.76
CA PHE A 233 12.98 -0.94 27.33
C PHE A 233 12.97 -1.02 28.88
N VAL A 234 14.02 -0.54 29.53
CA VAL A 234 14.16 -0.53 31.00
C VAL A 234 13.86 0.84 31.58
N SER A 235 14.49 1.90 31.06
CA SER A 235 14.28 3.28 31.46
C SER A 235 14.34 4.19 30.25
N VAL A 236 13.89 5.43 30.36
CA VAL A 236 13.90 6.44 29.29
C VAL A 236 15.32 6.63 28.72
N SER A 237 16.28 6.90 29.60
CA SER A 237 17.67 7.15 29.19
C SER A 237 18.33 5.91 28.58
N GLN A 238 18.13 4.73 29.18
CA GLN A 238 18.68 3.49 28.64
C GLN A 238 18.10 3.18 27.25
N SER A 239 16.78 3.31 27.09
CA SER A 239 16.11 3.05 25.82
C SER A 239 16.57 3.99 24.71
N LEU A 240 16.70 5.29 25.03
CA LEU A 240 17.24 6.29 24.12
C LEU A 240 18.69 5.95 23.70
N ASN A 241 19.53 5.57 24.68
CA ASN A 241 20.91 5.16 24.40
C ASN A 241 20.98 3.95 23.46
N LEU A 242 20.20 2.89 23.72
CA LEU A 242 20.15 1.71 22.86
C LEU A 242 19.78 2.08 21.42
N ILE A 243 18.74 2.90 21.22
CA ILE A 243 18.27 3.32 19.89
C ILE A 243 19.37 4.15 19.19
N ASN A 244 20.04 5.04 19.92
CA ASN A 244 21.16 5.82 19.37
C ASN A 244 22.37 4.93 19.02
N GLU A 245 22.69 3.91 19.82
CA GLU A 245 23.74 2.93 19.52
C GLU A 245 23.43 2.11 18.26
N LEU A 246 22.16 1.71 18.05
CA LEU A 246 21.71 1.03 16.85
C LEU A 246 21.94 1.90 15.60
N LYS A 247 21.52 3.17 15.65
CA LYS A 247 21.74 4.14 14.57
C LYS A 247 23.22 4.39 14.32
N GLN A 248 24.03 4.51 15.38
CA GLN A 248 25.47 4.69 15.28
C GLN A 248 26.15 3.46 14.63
N ALA A 249 25.67 2.24 14.95
CA ALA A 249 26.19 1.03 14.34
C ALA A 249 25.94 1.00 12.83
N ASN A 250 24.86 1.62 12.35
CA ASN A 250 24.48 1.71 10.93
C ASN A 250 25.11 2.90 10.18
N ALA A 251 25.91 3.74 10.84
CA ALA A 251 26.37 5.02 10.28
C ALA A 251 27.12 4.93 8.93
N ASN A 252 27.69 3.76 8.61
CA ASN A 252 28.41 3.51 7.34
C ASN A 252 27.52 2.83 6.28
N SER A 253 26.27 2.53 6.58
CA SER A 253 25.35 1.92 5.62
C SER A 253 24.85 2.95 4.60
N LYS A 254 24.57 2.49 3.39
CA LYS A 254 23.93 3.31 2.34
C LYS A 254 22.46 3.62 2.66
N THR A 255 21.85 2.86 3.57
CA THR A 255 20.43 2.94 3.88
C THR A 255 20.20 3.02 5.39
N PRO A 256 19.27 3.87 5.86
CA PRO A 256 18.96 3.96 7.27
C PRO A 256 18.23 2.70 7.78
N LEU A 257 18.24 2.48 9.11
CA LEU A 257 17.53 1.37 9.75
C LEU A 257 16.04 1.68 9.97
N PHE A 258 15.16 0.71 9.70
CA PHE A 258 13.90 0.67 10.42
C PHE A 258 14.15 0.30 11.88
N ILE A 259 13.59 1.05 12.79
CA ILE A 259 13.60 0.72 14.22
C ILE A 259 12.16 0.78 14.72
N GLY A 260 11.61 -0.39 15.02
CA GLY A 260 10.18 -0.54 15.33
C GLY A 260 9.91 -1.21 16.67
N ALA A 261 8.67 -1.11 17.12
CA ALA A 261 8.13 -1.81 18.29
C ALA A 261 6.62 -2.01 18.12
N ASP A 262 5.98 -2.80 19.00
CA ASP A 262 4.52 -2.89 19.13
C ASP A 262 4.03 -1.88 20.16
N GLU A 263 3.62 -0.71 19.77
CA GLU A 263 3.01 0.29 20.64
C GLU A 263 1.53 0.47 20.29
N GLU A 264 0.73 -0.60 20.51
CA GLU A 264 -0.70 -0.62 20.18
C GLU A 264 -1.56 0.24 21.14
N GLY A 265 -1.02 0.55 22.31
CA GLY A 265 -1.75 1.08 23.44
C GLY A 265 -2.32 -0.02 24.37
N GLY A 266 -2.97 0.39 25.45
CA GLY A 266 -3.55 -0.53 26.43
C GLY A 266 -2.56 -1.52 27.04
N ARG A 267 -2.82 -2.82 26.84
CA ARG A 267 -1.95 -3.89 27.35
C ARG A 267 -0.71 -4.13 26.52
N VAL A 268 -0.74 -3.81 25.22
CA VAL A 268 0.40 -3.97 24.33
C VAL A 268 1.13 -2.64 24.17
N THR A 269 2.13 -2.44 24.99
CA THR A 269 3.01 -1.26 25.00
C THR A 269 4.42 -1.70 25.33
N ARG A 270 5.40 -1.18 24.60
CA ARG A 270 6.82 -1.49 24.78
C ARG A 270 7.59 -0.35 25.42
N LEU A 271 7.18 0.89 25.18
CA LEU A 271 7.87 2.07 25.66
C LEU A 271 8.17 2.00 27.17
N PRO A 272 9.27 2.62 27.64
CA PRO A 272 9.79 2.41 28.98
C PRO A 272 8.87 2.95 30.07
N LYS A 273 9.07 2.44 31.31
CA LYS A 273 8.42 2.98 32.51
C LYS A 273 8.72 4.48 32.62
N GLY A 274 7.71 5.25 33.04
CA GLY A 274 7.75 6.72 33.09
C GLY A 274 6.86 7.38 32.07
N LEU A 275 6.64 6.73 30.90
CA LEU A 275 5.63 7.16 29.94
C LEU A 275 4.25 6.58 30.32
N MET A 276 3.25 7.43 30.28
CA MET A 276 1.86 7.00 30.40
C MET A 276 1.42 6.21 29.17
N LYS A 277 0.66 5.14 29.40
CA LYS A 277 0.09 4.33 28.32
C LYS A 277 -1.04 5.07 27.63
N THR A 278 -1.14 4.94 26.31
CA THR A 278 -2.34 5.30 25.56
C THR A 278 -3.48 4.32 25.84
N PRO A 279 -4.74 4.71 25.65
CA PRO A 279 -5.88 3.80 25.81
C PRO A 279 -5.76 2.57 24.88
N SER A 280 -6.44 1.47 25.23
CA SER A 280 -6.57 0.33 24.31
C SER A 280 -7.46 0.68 23.14
N ASN A 281 -7.26 0.00 21.99
CA ASN A 281 -8.08 0.20 20.79
C ASN A 281 -9.57 0.01 21.09
N ARG A 282 -9.94 -0.95 21.95
CA ARG A 282 -11.33 -1.15 22.41
C ARG A 282 -11.91 0.10 23.08
N LYS A 283 -11.14 0.78 23.95
CA LYS A 283 -11.57 2.04 24.56
C LYS A 283 -11.75 3.14 23.53
N VAL A 284 -10.84 3.20 22.55
CA VAL A 284 -10.90 4.17 21.45
C VAL A 284 -12.11 3.89 20.56
N GLY A 285 -12.36 2.64 20.19
CA GLY A 285 -13.51 2.23 19.36
C GLY A 285 -14.85 2.56 20.03
N ASN A 286 -14.96 2.31 21.34
CA ASN A 286 -16.16 2.60 22.12
C ASN A 286 -16.40 4.11 22.31
N ALA A 287 -15.35 4.93 22.27
CA ALA A 287 -15.47 6.37 22.44
C ALA A 287 -15.92 7.06 21.14
N ALA A 288 -17.18 7.49 21.10
CA ALA A 288 -17.76 8.24 19.98
C ALA A 288 -17.47 7.61 18.59
N ASN A 289 -17.61 6.28 18.47
CA ASN A 289 -17.36 5.52 17.24
C ASN A 289 -15.96 5.75 16.64
N GLY A 290 -14.93 5.74 17.48
CA GLY A 290 -13.54 5.87 17.04
C GLY A 290 -13.12 7.29 16.66
N LYS A 291 -13.86 8.32 17.05
CA LYS A 291 -13.57 9.74 16.77
C LYS A 291 -12.12 10.15 17.13
N TYR A 292 -11.57 9.57 18.19
CA TYR A 292 -10.24 9.93 18.71
C TYR A 292 -9.10 9.06 18.19
N ALA A 293 -9.36 8.18 17.24
CA ALA A 293 -8.34 7.26 16.75
C ALA A 293 -7.14 7.98 16.11
N TYR A 294 -7.39 9.06 15.38
CA TYR A 294 -6.33 9.90 14.82
C TYR A 294 -5.46 10.51 15.92
N ASP A 295 -6.06 11.14 16.93
CA ASP A 295 -5.33 11.79 18.04
C ASP A 295 -4.50 10.76 18.83
N VAL A 296 -5.01 9.52 18.99
CA VAL A 296 -4.27 8.42 19.61
C VAL A 296 -3.08 8.00 18.76
N GLY A 297 -3.29 7.88 17.45
CA GLY A 297 -2.21 7.55 16.50
C GLY A 297 -1.12 8.64 16.46
N GLU A 298 -1.50 9.90 16.40
CA GLU A 298 -0.59 11.04 16.48
C GLU A 298 0.24 11.02 17.76
N LEU A 299 -0.41 10.79 18.92
CA LEU A 299 0.29 10.73 20.20
C LEU A 299 1.24 9.52 20.31
N ILE A 300 0.85 8.35 19.78
CA ILE A 300 1.73 7.18 19.68
C ILE A 300 2.93 7.53 18.79
N GLY A 301 2.68 8.10 17.61
CA GLY A 301 3.72 8.55 16.69
C GLY A 301 4.71 9.51 17.36
N ARG A 302 4.24 10.53 18.07
CA ARG A 302 5.09 11.46 18.85
C ARG A 302 5.94 10.75 19.89
N LYS A 303 5.37 9.82 20.64
CA LYS A 303 6.12 9.02 21.60
C LYS A 303 7.20 8.19 20.95
N MET A 304 6.88 7.52 19.85
CA MET A 304 7.83 6.70 19.11
C MET A 304 8.97 7.56 18.51
N SER A 305 8.62 8.63 17.81
CA SER A 305 9.60 9.52 17.16
C SER A 305 10.49 10.27 18.15
N ALA A 306 9.99 10.57 19.37
CA ALA A 306 10.79 11.16 20.44
C ALA A 306 11.98 10.29 20.86
N PHE A 307 11.84 8.96 20.83
CA PHE A 307 12.94 8.02 21.02
C PHE A 307 13.75 7.79 19.74
N GLY A 308 13.25 8.22 18.60
CA GLY A 308 13.87 7.97 17.30
C GLY A 308 13.49 6.63 16.69
N LEU A 309 12.41 6.00 17.15
CA LEU A 309 11.72 4.91 16.49
C LEU A 309 10.99 5.46 15.26
N ASN A 310 10.89 4.68 14.19
CA ASN A 310 10.31 5.11 12.91
C ASN A 310 9.28 4.13 12.33
N MET A 311 8.98 3.03 13.06
CA MET A 311 8.00 2.04 12.63
C MET A 311 7.23 1.52 13.84
N ASP A 312 5.92 1.36 13.71
CA ASP A 312 5.06 0.77 14.73
C ASP A 312 4.27 -0.40 14.16
N PHE A 313 4.36 -1.57 14.81
CA PHE A 313 3.53 -2.72 14.47
C PHE A 313 2.12 -2.54 15.03
N ALA A 314 1.47 -1.52 14.55
CA ALA A 314 0.10 -1.07 14.86
C ALA A 314 -0.42 -0.21 13.67
N PRO A 315 -1.74 -0.03 13.54
CA PRO A 315 -2.81 -0.55 14.38
C PRO A 315 -3.20 -2.00 14.07
N VAL A 316 -3.88 -2.62 15.03
CA VAL A 316 -4.53 -3.93 14.85
C VAL A 316 -5.85 -3.73 14.11
N LEU A 317 -5.98 -4.37 12.94
CA LEU A 317 -7.20 -4.34 12.11
C LEU A 317 -8.07 -5.60 12.24
N ASP A 318 -7.72 -6.48 13.17
CA ASP A 318 -8.51 -7.68 13.45
C ASP A 318 -9.87 -7.29 14.03
N VAL A 319 -10.94 -7.86 13.48
CA VAL A 319 -12.31 -7.70 13.98
C VAL A 319 -12.56 -8.72 15.08
N ASP A 320 -12.84 -8.28 16.32
CA ASP A 320 -13.08 -9.16 17.47
C ASP A 320 -14.44 -9.85 17.37
N SER A 321 -14.58 -10.72 16.38
CA SER A 321 -15.83 -11.43 16.06
C SER A 321 -16.07 -12.66 16.95
N ASN A 322 -15.01 -13.17 17.60
CA ASN A 322 -15.07 -14.28 18.54
C ASN A 322 -14.69 -13.81 19.95
N SER A 323 -15.67 -13.68 20.85
CA SER A 323 -15.46 -13.25 22.23
C SER A 323 -14.54 -14.19 23.06
N ASN A 324 -14.30 -15.42 22.57
CA ASN A 324 -13.38 -16.38 23.19
C ASN A 324 -11.96 -16.30 22.63
N ASN A 325 -11.67 -15.35 21.73
CA ASN A 325 -10.33 -15.17 21.19
C ASN A 325 -9.35 -14.78 22.30
N PRO A 326 -8.29 -15.58 22.59
CA PRO A 326 -7.39 -15.32 23.71
C PRO A 326 -6.36 -14.23 23.41
N VAL A 327 -6.18 -13.87 22.13
CA VAL A 327 -5.07 -13.03 21.64
C VAL A 327 -5.50 -11.60 21.38
N ILE A 328 -6.62 -11.39 20.69
CA ILE A 328 -7.03 -10.09 20.19
C ILE A 328 -7.78 -9.29 21.27
N GLY A 329 -9.00 -9.63 21.61
CA GLY A 329 -9.77 -8.97 22.65
C GLY A 329 -9.74 -7.44 22.56
N ASP A 330 -9.22 -6.76 23.60
CA ASP A 330 -9.14 -5.29 23.70
C ASP A 330 -8.06 -4.62 22.81
N ARG A 331 -7.26 -5.42 22.06
CA ARG A 331 -6.38 -4.93 21.00
C ARG A 331 -7.17 -4.51 19.76
N SER A 332 -8.37 -5.08 19.52
CA SER A 332 -9.30 -4.66 18.47
C SER A 332 -10.11 -3.43 18.89
N TYR A 333 -10.53 -2.61 17.93
CA TYR A 333 -11.48 -1.50 18.17
C TYR A 333 -12.90 -1.99 18.47
N GLY A 334 -13.27 -3.18 18.01
CA GLY A 334 -14.60 -3.74 18.21
C GLY A 334 -14.86 -5.01 17.39
N ASN A 335 -16.13 -5.41 17.39
CA ASN A 335 -16.65 -6.53 16.60
C ASN A 335 -17.37 -6.08 15.32
N ASP A 336 -17.42 -4.79 15.04
CA ASP A 336 -17.94 -4.20 13.81
C ASP A 336 -16.77 -3.88 12.86
N ALA A 337 -16.74 -4.54 11.71
CA ALA A 337 -15.71 -4.38 10.71
C ALA A 337 -15.60 -2.95 10.14
N GLN A 338 -16.71 -2.20 10.06
CA GLN A 338 -16.71 -0.81 9.61
C GLN A 338 -16.06 0.11 10.66
N LEU A 339 -16.36 -0.10 11.95
CA LEU A 339 -15.72 0.63 13.04
C LEU A 339 -14.22 0.37 13.08
N VAL A 340 -13.81 -0.92 12.98
CA VAL A 340 -12.40 -1.32 12.96
C VAL A 340 -11.68 -0.66 11.77
N SER A 341 -12.29 -0.69 10.58
CA SER A 341 -11.74 -0.04 9.39
C SER A 341 -11.53 1.46 9.60
N LYS A 342 -12.58 2.16 10.01
CA LYS A 342 -12.55 3.62 10.20
C LYS A 342 -11.52 4.02 11.26
N ALA A 343 -11.57 3.40 12.43
CA ALA A 343 -10.70 3.76 13.53
C ALA A 343 -9.23 3.39 13.23
N GLY A 344 -8.99 2.20 12.67
CA GLY A 344 -7.65 1.76 12.31
C GLY A 344 -6.98 2.66 11.28
N ILE A 345 -7.69 3.07 10.24
CA ILE A 345 -7.17 4.01 9.22
C ILE A 345 -6.85 5.36 9.85
N GLN A 346 -7.71 5.89 10.70
CA GLN A 346 -7.46 7.16 11.38
C GLN A 346 -6.24 7.08 12.31
N GLN A 347 -6.07 5.99 13.05
CA GLN A 347 -4.88 5.81 13.91
C GLN A 347 -3.61 5.69 13.06
N ALA A 348 -3.64 4.94 11.95
CA ALA A 348 -2.51 4.85 11.02
C ALA A 348 -2.14 6.24 10.45
N ASN A 349 -3.13 7.05 10.05
CA ASN A 349 -2.90 8.40 9.57
C ASN A 349 -2.29 9.32 10.65
N GLY A 350 -2.73 9.18 11.90
CA GLY A 350 -2.13 9.90 13.02
C GLY A 350 -0.65 9.54 13.25
N MET A 351 -0.28 8.25 13.17
CA MET A 351 1.13 7.82 13.24
C MET A 351 1.94 8.38 12.07
N THR A 352 1.39 8.33 10.87
CA THR A 352 2.03 8.86 9.66
C THR A 352 2.31 10.34 9.76
N SER A 353 1.44 11.14 10.40
CA SER A 353 1.67 12.58 10.59
C SER A 353 2.90 12.90 11.44
N GLU A 354 3.39 11.94 12.20
CA GLU A 354 4.60 12.02 13.04
C GLU A 354 5.79 11.23 12.44
N TYR A 355 5.73 10.89 11.14
CA TYR A 355 6.77 10.13 10.41
C TYR A 355 7.06 8.75 10.99
N VAL A 356 6.07 8.12 11.63
CA VAL A 356 6.14 6.74 12.10
C VAL A 356 5.31 5.87 11.16
N ILE A 357 5.96 4.85 10.59
CA ILE A 357 5.36 3.91 9.66
C ILE A 357 4.37 3.01 10.40
N PRO A 358 3.06 3.09 10.12
CA PRO A 358 2.10 2.14 10.66
C PRO A 358 2.17 0.82 9.89
N VAL A 359 2.31 -0.29 10.61
CA VAL A 359 2.23 -1.65 10.06
C VAL A 359 0.91 -2.26 10.50
N VAL A 360 -0.08 -2.27 9.61
CA VAL A 360 -1.40 -2.83 9.94
C VAL A 360 -1.36 -4.35 10.02
N LYS A 361 -2.06 -4.94 11.02
CA LYS A 361 -1.94 -6.37 11.35
C LYS A 361 -3.25 -6.95 11.90
N HIS A 362 -3.43 -8.25 11.82
CA HIS A 362 -2.63 -9.34 11.25
C HIS A 362 -3.37 -9.88 10.01
N PHE A 363 -2.93 -9.53 8.81
CA PHE A 363 -3.57 -9.98 7.58
C PHE A 363 -3.56 -11.52 7.47
N PRO A 364 -4.64 -12.19 7.01
CA PRO A 364 -5.92 -11.64 6.52
C PRO A 364 -7.01 -11.42 7.58
N GLY A 365 -6.69 -11.43 8.88
CA GLY A 365 -7.57 -11.15 10.01
C GLY A 365 -7.53 -12.27 11.05
N HIS A 366 -7.09 -11.96 12.28
CA HIS A 366 -6.87 -12.91 13.38
C HIS A 366 -8.01 -12.89 14.41
N GLY A 367 -9.07 -12.09 14.19
CA GLY A 367 -10.07 -11.80 15.22
C GLY A 367 -11.00 -12.96 15.57
N ASP A 368 -11.17 -13.94 14.68
CA ASP A 368 -12.09 -15.08 14.89
C ASP A 368 -11.39 -16.40 15.26
N THR A 369 -10.11 -16.35 15.60
CA THR A 369 -9.38 -17.56 16.01
C THR A 369 -9.64 -17.92 17.47
N SER A 370 -9.59 -19.20 17.80
CA SER A 370 -9.71 -19.72 19.17
C SER A 370 -8.38 -20.22 19.73
N VAL A 371 -7.30 -20.17 18.95
CA VAL A 371 -5.95 -20.62 19.31
C VAL A 371 -4.97 -19.44 19.21
N ASP A 372 -4.01 -19.40 20.13
CA ASP A 372 -2.92 -18.42 20.12
C ASP A 372 -1.81 -18.87 19.16
N SER A 373 -1.47 -18.05 18.18
CA SER A 373 -0.40 -18.31 17.20
C SER A 373 1.01 -18.40 17.82
N HIS A 374 1.18 -17.97 19.08
CA HIS A 374 2.41 -18.23 19.82
C HIS A 374 2.56 -19.67 20.30
N ILE A 375 1.46 -20.43 20.33
CA ILE A 375 1.41 -21.81 20.86
C ILE A 375 1.21 -22.81 19.72
N ASP A 376 0.28 -22.57 18.81
CA ASP A 376 -0.08 -23.48 17.72
C ASP A 376 -0.58 -22.70 16.50
N LEU A 377 -0.80 -23.35 15.36
CA LEU A 377 -1.26 -22.74 14.12
C LEU A 377 -2.78 -22.49 14.16
N PRO A 378 -3.25 -21.23 14.25
CA PRO A 378 -4.67 -20.92 14.23
C PRO A 378 -5.30 -21.20 12.87
N VAL A 379 -6.51 -21.75 12.85
CA VAL A 379 -7.26 -22.08 11.64
C VAL A 379 -8.52 -21.24 11.54
N ILE A 380 -8.76 -20.65 10.37
CA ILE A 380 -9.97 -19.91 10.03
C ILE A 380 -10.76 -20.74 9.02
N THR A 381 -11.96 -21.18 9.41
CA THR A 381 -12.81 -22.09 8.63
C THR A 381 -13.95 -21.38 7.89
N HIS A 382 -14.04 -20.06 7.98
CA HIS A 382 -15.09 -19.28 7.33
C HIS A 382 -14.97 -19.32 5.80
N ASN A 383 -16.12 -19.23 5.11
CA ASN A 383 -16.15 -19.13 3.66
C ASN A 383 -15.68 -17.74 3.17
N LYS A 384 -15.38 -17.66 1.87
CA LYS A 384 -14.85 -16.42 1.25
C LYS A 384 -15.78 -15.21 1.44
N GLU A 385 -17.08 -15.39 1.32
CA GLU A 385 -18.07 -14.30 1.48
C GLU A 385 -17.98 -13.67 2.89
N ARG A 386 -17.93 -14.51 3.93
CA ARG A 386 -17.75 -14.03 5.30
C ARG A 386 -16.41 -13.31 5.46
N LEU A 387 -15.32 -13.89 4.98
CA LEU A 387 -13.99 -13.30 5.08
C LEU A 387 -13.91 -11.94 4.40
N GLN A 388 -14.50 -11.79 3.20
CA GLN A 388 -14.52 -10.52 2.48
C GLN A 388 -15.32 -9.42 3.18
N ASN A 389 -16.42 -9.78 3.86
CA ASN A 389 -17.30 -8.82 4.50
C ASN A 389 -16.90 -8.46 5.94
N VAL A 390 -16.07 -9.25 6.60
CA VAL A 390 -15.66 -9.04 7.99
C VAL A 390 -14.15 -8.95 8.13
N GLU A 391 -13.43 -10.06 8.00
CA GLU A 391 -12.00 -10.15 8.32
C GLU A 391 -11.14 -9.30 7.38
N LEU A 392 -11.40 -9.36 6.08
CA LEU A 392 -10.65 -8.64 5.03
C LEU A 392 -11.09 -7.19 4.85
N LEU A 393 -12.30 -6.83 5.27
CA LEU A 393 -12.85 -5.49 5.02
C LEU A 393 -11.96 -4.36 5.59
N PRO A 394 -11.45 -4.43 6.84
CA PRO A 394 -10.55 -3.40 7.36
C PRO A 394 -9.26 -3.25 6.57
N PHE A 395 -8.66 -4.35 6.13
CA PHE A 395 -7.45 -4.34 5.32
C PHE A 395 -7.72 -3.76 3.93
N LYS A 396 -8.82 -4.16 3.28
CA LYS A 396 -9.24 -3.59 1.98
C LYS A 396 -9.41 -2.08 2.06
N GLN A 397 -10.05 -1.58 3.11
CA GLN A 397 -10.22 -0.14 3.30
C GLN A 397 -8.91 0.56 3.66
N ALA A 398 -8.04 -0.04 4.48
CA ALA A 398 -6.74 0.50 4.82
C ALA A 398 -5.81 0.60 3.59
N ILE A 399 -5.81 -0.42 2.73
CA ILE A 399 -5.07 -0.42 1.45
C ILE A 399 -5.57 0.71 0.53
N LYS A 400 -6.90 0.87 0.40
CA LYS A 400 -7.49 2.00 -0.33
C LYS A 400 -7.12 3.35 0.31
N GLY A 401 -7.08 3.42 1.65
CA GLY A 401 -6.63 4.57 2.43
C GLY A 401 -5.13 4.86 2.31
N GLY A 402 -4.35 3.93 1.74
CA GLY A 402 -2.97 4.17 1.37
C GLY A 402 -1.93 3.73 2.39
N VAL A 403 -2.25 2.81 3.30
CA VAL A 403 -1.21 2.21 4.17
C VAL A 403 -0.06 1.62 3.35
N ASN A 404 1.16 1.73 3.88
CA ASN A 404 2.38 1.34 3.17
C ASN A 404 2.99 0.04 3.67
N ALA A 405 2.53 -0.48 4.81
CA ALA A 405 3.03 -1.74 5.36
C ALA A 405 1.90 -2.60 5.92
N VAL A 406 1.94 -3.90 5.63
CA VAL A 406 1.00 -4.91 6.12
C VAL A 406 1.80 -6.07 6.72
N MET A 407 1.47 -6.45 7.95
CA MET A 407 1.99 -7.68 8.55
C MET A 407 1.04 -8.83 8.28
N VAL A 408 1.58 -9.94 7.77
CA VAL A 408 0.83 -11.18 7.50
C VAL A 408 1.03 -12.15 8.65
N GLY A 409 -0.07 -12.50 9.31
CA GLY A 409 -0.07 -13.42 10.45
C GLY A 409 0.13 -14.89 10.06
N HIS A 410 0.52 -15.71 11.04
CA HIS A 410 0.66 -17.16 10.86
C HIS A 410 -0.70 -17.85 11.04
N LEU A 411 -1.54 -17.77 10.01
CA LEU A 411 -2.92 -18.25 10.02
C LEU A 411 -3.17 -19.21 8.87
N LEU A 412 -3.84 -20.32 9.12
CA LEU A 412 -4.35 -21.20 8.07
C LEU A 412 -5.77 -20.74 7.72
N VAL A 413 -6.00 -20.37 6.47
CA VAL A 413 -7.29 -19.84 6.00
C VAL A 413 -7.88 -20.80 4.96
N GLU A 414 -8.69 -21.77 5.42
CA GLU A 414 -9.14 -22.89 4.61
C GLU A 414 -9.84 -22.49 3.30
N ALA A 415 -10.58 -21.39 3.31
CA ALA A 415 -11.29 -20.92 2.12
C ALA A 415 -10.38 -20.41 0.99
N TYR A 416 -9.14 -20.04 1.30
CA TYR A 416 -8.14 -19.57 0.33
C TYR A 416 -7.03 -20.62 0.13
N ASP A 417 -6.34 -20.97 1.19
CA ASP A 417 -5.26 -21.97 1.18
C ASP A 417 -5.38 -22.87 2.41
N PRO A 418 -5.91 -24.10 2.25
CA PRO A 418 -6.11 -25.03 3.37
C PRO A 418 -4.82 -25.74 3.81
N LYS A 419 -3.67 -25.47 3.17
CA LYS A 419 -2.42 -26.20 3.41
C LYS A 419 -1.29 -25.34 3.90
N THR A 420 -1.25 -24.08 3.44
CA THR A 420 -0.11 -23.18 3.67
C THR A 420 -0.54 -22.00 4.53
N PRO A 421 0.11 -21.74 5.66
CA PRO A 421 -0.12 -20.55 6.46
C PRO A 421 0.03 -19.24 5.66
N ALA A 422 -0.81 -18.27 5.96
CA ALA A 422 -0.93 -17.03 5.21
C ALA A 422 0.42 -16.30 4.98
N SER A 423 1.31 -16.30 5.98
CA SER A 423 2.61 -15.61 5.95
C SER A 423 3.61 -16.12 4.90
N PHE A 424 3.34 -17.27 4.27
CA PHE A 424 4.13 -17.79 3.15
C PHE A 424 3.28 -18.46 2.06
N SER A 425 1.95 -18.23 2.07
CA SER A 425 1.04 -18.67 1.03
C SER A 425 1.05 -17.70 -0.16
N LYS A 426 1.40 -18.21 -1.34
CA LYS A 426 1.31 -17.46 -2.59
C LYS A 426 -0.14 -17.03 -2.88
N ILE A 427 -1.11 -17.88 -2.59
CA ILE A 427 -2.54 -17.56 -2.79
C ILE A 427 -2.96 -16.36 -1.92
N ILE A 428 -2.45 -16.28 -0.69
CA ILE A 428 -2.82 -15.20 0.23
C ILE A 428 -1.99 -13.94 -0.01
N ILE A 429 -0.68 -14.05 -0.24
CA ILE A 429 0.16 -12.87 -0.42
C ILE A 429 0.07 -12.35 -1.86
N GLN A 430 0.33 -13.20 -2.88
CA GLN A 430 0.33 -12.73 -4.26
C GLN A 430 -1.09 -12.55 -4.78
N ASP A 431 -1.90 -13.64 -4.78
CA ASP A 431 -3.17 -13.59 -5.50
C ASP A 431 -4.21 -12.73 -4.77
N LEU A 432 -4.34 -12.86 -3.41
CA LEU A 432 -5.31 -12.07 -2.64
C LEU A 432 -4.78 -10.67 -2.30
N LEU A 433 -3.64 -10.54 -1.59
CA LEU A 433 -3.18 -9.24 -1.09
C LEU A 433 -2.63 -8.36 -2.21
N ARG A 434 -1.73 -8.90 -3.07
CA ARG A 434 -1.12 -8.13 -4.16
C ARG A 434 -2.08 -7.89 -5.31
N ASP A 435 -2.72 -8.95 -5.84
CA ASP A 435 -3.46 -8.88 -7.10
C ASP A 435 -4.95 -8.51 -6.89
N GLU A 436 -5.67 -9.13 -5.94
CA GLU A 436 -7.07 -8.80 -5.70
C GLU A 436 -7.24 -7.49 -4.90
N LEU A 437 -6.53 -7.35 -3.75
CA LEU A 437 -6.62 -6.15 -2.92
C LEU A 437 -5.70 -5.01 -3.37
N GLN A 438 -4.85 -5.23 -4.38
CA GLN A 438 -4.02 -4.22 -5.03
C GLN A 438 -3.00 -3.55 -4.08
N PHE A 439 -2.41 -4.31 -3.18
CA PHE A 439 -1.41 -3.79 -2.25
C PHE A 439 -0.02 -3.76 -2.88
N ASP A 440 0.52 -2.57 -3.10
CA ASP A 440 1.89 -2.36 -3.64
C ASP A 440 2.93 -1.99 -2.56
N GLY A 441 2.52 -1.86 -1.28
CA GLY A 441 3.41 -1.54 -0.17
C GLY A 441 4.26 -2.73 0.31
N VAL A 442 4.94 -2.54 1.44
CA VAL A 442 5.81 -3.56 2.04
C VAL A 442 4.99 -4.61 2.79
N VAL A 443 5.21 -5.87 2.45
CA VAL A 443 4.65 -7.04 3.16
C VAL A 443 5.69 -7.58 4.12
N ILE A 444 5.33 -7.62 5.41
CA ILE A 444 6.18 -8.11 6.50
C ILE A 444 5.56 -9.40 7.06
N THR A 445 6.35 -10.44 7.28
CA THR A 445 5.85 -11.62 8.01
C THR A 445 5.65 -11.27 9.47
N ASP A 446 4.75 -11.95 10.16
CA ASP A 446 4.81 -12.05 11.62
C ASP A 446 6.12 -12.75 12.04
N ASP A 447 6.42 -12.79 13.35
CA ASP A 447 7.70 -13.31 13.85
C ASP A 447 7.88 -14.79 13.50
N LEU A 448 8.81 -15.07 12.59
CA LEU A 448 9.09 -16.41 12.08
C LEU A 448 9.58 -17.41 13.13
N VAL A 449 9.91 -16.96 14.35
CA VAL A 449 10.27 -17.85 15.48
C VAL A 449 9.12 -18.11 16.45
N MET A 450 7.88 -17.75 16.07
CA MET A 450 6.68 -18.14 16.82
C MET A 450 6.40 -19.64 16.69
N GLY A 451 5.76 -20.22 17.73
CA GLY A 451 5.44 -21.64 17.82
C GLY A 451 4.73 -22.19 16.60
N ALA A 452 3.73 -21.48 16.07
CA ALA A 452 3.01 -21.85 14.85
C ALA A 452 3.93 -22.20 13.65
N ILE A 453 5.11 -21.62 13.59
CA ILE A 453 6.11 -21.85 12.53
C ILE A 453 7.15 -22.88 12.96
N VAL A 454 7.91 -22.62 14.04
CA VAL A 454 9.10 -23.40 14.36
C VAL A 454 8.83 -24.83 14.79
N GLU A 455 7.58 -25.14 15.18
CA GLU A 455 7.17 -26.51 15.51
C GLU A 455 6.81 -27.35 14.28
N ASN A 456 6.51 -26.70 13.15
CA ASN A 456 5.98 -27.36 11.96
C ASN A 456 6.86 -27.23 10.72
N TYR A 457 7.74 -26.21 10.66
CA TYR A 457 8.49 -25.83 9.45
C TYR A 457 9.94 -25.45 9.77
N SER A 458 10.82 -25.61 8.80
CA SER A 458 12.16 -25.02 8.89
C SER A 458 12.11 -23.53 8.55
N ILE A 459 12.84 -22.72 9.31
CA ILE A 459 12.78 -21.26 9.15
C ILE A 459 13.34 -20.79 7.80
N GLY A 460 14.35 -21.49 7.27
CA GLY A 460 14.91 -21.20 5.95
C GLY A 460 13.89 -21.45 4.85
N GLU A 461 13.17 -22.57 4.92
CA GLU A 461 12.11 -22.90 3.95
C GLU A 461 10.98 -21.89 3.96
N VAL A 462 10.48 -21.53 5.15
CA VAL A 462 9.42 -20.52 5.30
C VAL A 462 9.88 -19.17 4.77
N GLY A 463 11.11 -18.76 5.05
CA GLY A 463 11.67 -17.51 4.53
C GLY A 463 11.69 -17.49 3.00
N VAL A 464 12.20 -18.54 2.37
CA VAL A 464 12.24 -18.67 0.91
C VAL A 464 10.82 -18.63 0.33
N GLN A 465 9.89 -19.43 0.89
CA GLN A 465 8.50 -19.46 0.43
C GLN A 465 7.80 -18.10 0.60
N SER A 466 8.04 -17.38 1.71
CA SER A 466 7.48 -16.04 1.94
C SER A 466 7.92 -15.06 0.85
N ILE A 467 9.21 -15.07 0.48
CA ILE A 467 9.72 -14.19 -0.59
C ILE A 467 9.14 -14.60 -1.95
N VAL A 468 9.09 -15.89 -2.27
CA VAL A 468 8.47 -16.40 -3.50
C VAL A 468 6.99 -16.04 -3.56
N ALA A 469 6.29 -16.08 -2.43
CA ALA A 469 4.88 -15.71 -2.32
C ALA A 469 4.60 -14.21 -2.48
N GLY A 470 5.61 -13.34 -2.43
CA GLY A 470 5.44 -11.89 -2.57
C GLY A 470 5.72 -11.08 -1.30
N GLY A 471 6.23 -11.69 -0.23
CA GLY A 471 6.72 -11.04 0.98
C GLY A 471 7.98 -10.23 0.75
N ASP A 472 8.20 -9.16 1.52
CA ASP A 472 9.34 -8.26 1.34
C ASP A 472 10.29 -8.26 2.54
N ILE A 473 9.77 -8.32 3.77
CA ILE A 473 10.56 -8.34 5.01
C ILE A 473 10.22 -9.59 5.81
N LEU A 474 11.27 -10.32 6.20
CA LEU A 474 11.23 -11.47 7.09
C LEU A 474 11.57 -11.01 8.51
N LEU A 475 10.62 -11.16 9.45
CA LEU A 475 10.80 -10.71 10.82
C LEU A 475 11.25 -11.87 11.71
N VAL A 476 12.34 -11.67 12.46
CA VAL A 476 12.91 -12.60 13.45
C VAL A 476 13.12 -11.87 14.76
N GLY A 477 12.14 -11.94 15.66
CA GLY A 477 12.13 -11.17 16.92
C GLY A 477 13.09 -11.70 17.99
N HIS A 478 13.49 -12.97 17.89
CA HIS A 478 14.22 -13.65 18.95
C HIS A 478 15.33 -14.53 18.38
N LYS A 479 16.48 -14.55 19.08
CA LYS A 479 17.68 -15.32 18.72
C LYS A 479 18.32 -14.86 17.41
N TYR A 480 19.61 -15.08 17.24
CA TYR A 480 20.36 -14.69 16.05
C TYR A 480 20.58 -15.84 15.06
N THR A 481 20.58 -17.09 15.56
CA THR A 481 20.74 -18.28 14.70
C THR A 481 19.74 -18.33 13.55
N PRO A 482 18.42 -18.12 13.77
CA PRO A 482 17.43 -18.09 12.70
C PRO A 482 17.69 -17.04 11.62
N VAL A 483 18.30 -15.89 11.97
CA VAL A 483 18.67 -14.85 10.98
C VAL A 483 19.73 -15.37 10.02
N ASN A 484 20.75 -16.07 10.54
CA ASN A 484 21.78 -16.68 9.70
C ASN A 484 21.20 -17.79 8.80
N GLU A 485 20.32 -18.62 9.35
CA GLU A 485 19.63 -19.68 8.59
C GLU A 485 18.83 -19.09 7.43
N LEU A 486 18.08 -18.01 7.66
CA LEU A 486 17.34 -17.29 6.61
C LEU A 486 18.25 -16.74 5.53
N LEU A 487 19.31 -16.00 5.90
CA LEU A 487 20.25 -15.42 4.95
C LEU A 487 20.92 -16.51 4.09
N THR A 488 21.30 -17.64 4.71
CA THR A 488 21.89 -18.78 3.99
C THR A 488 20.88 -19.40 3.02
N ALA A 489 19.65 -19.68 3.48
CA ALA A 489 18.61 -20.28 2.65
C ALA A 489 18.21 -19.38 1.46
N LEU A 490 18.12 -18.06 1.68
CA LEU A 490 17.84 -17.11 0.60
C LEU A 490 18.97 -17.08 -0.44
N GLN A 491 20.23 -17.10 0.02
CA GLN A 491 21.39 -17.14 -0.89
C GLN A 491 21.42 -18.43 -1.71
N GLU A 492 21.14 -19.58 -1.10
CA GLU A 492 21.03 -20.88 -1.77
C GLU A 492 19.89 -20.87 -2.80
N ALA A 493 18.69 -20.39 -2.41
CA ALA A 493 17.52 -20.29 -3.29
C ALA A 493 17.76 -19.40 -4.52
N ILE A 494 18.60 -18.35 -4.39
CA ILE A 494 18.98 -17.51 -5.52
C ILE A 494 19.97 -18.27 -6.43
N ASN A 495 20.97 -18.93 -5.86
CA ASN A 495 21.95 -19.71 -6.61
C ASN A 495 21.30 -20.86 -7.40
N GLU A 496 20.22 -21.45 -6.86
CA GLU A 496 19.43 -22.50 -7.49
C GLU A 496 18.39 -21.96 -8.48
N GLY A 497 18.20 -20.63 -8.57
CA GLY A 497 17.21 -19.97 -9.43
C GLY A 497 15.75 -20.07 -8.95
N VAL A 498 15.53 -20.47 -7.69
CA VAL A 498 14.21 -20.50 -7.05
C VAL A 498 13.71 -19.06 -6.81
N ILE A 499 14.61 -18.16 -6.40
CA ILE A 499 14.35 -16.72 -6.28
C ILE A 499 15.20 -16.00 -7.33
N THR A 500 14.59 -15.14 -8.12
CA THR A 500 15.33 -14.32 -9.09
C THR A 500 15.85 -13.05 -8.44
N GLU A 501 16.99 -12.52 -8.91
CA GLU A 501 17.50 -11.24 -8.45
C GLU A 501 16.48 -10.11 -8.69
N GLN A 502 15.71 -10.19 -9.78
CA GLN A 502 14.62 -9.25 -10.05
C GLN A 502 13.59 -9.25 -8.90
N ARG A 503 13.24 -10.43 -8.34
CA ARG A 503 12.30 -10.52 -7.21
C ARG A 503 12.89 -9.85 -5.95
N ILE A 504 14.18 -10.02 -5.70
CA ILE A 504 14.89 -9.35 -4.61
C ILE A 504 14.88 -7.84 -4.82
N ASN A 505 15.24 -7.37 -6.02
CA ASN A 505 15.24 -5.94 -6.35
C ASN A 505 13.85 -5.29 -6.15
N GLN A 506 12.76 -6.00 -6.48
CA GLN A 506 11.40 -5.52 -6.22
C GLN A 506 11.10 -5.33 -4.72
N SER A 507 11.57 -6.23 -3.85
CA SER A 507 11.43 -6.07 -2.40
C SER A 507 12.25 -4.91 -1.88
N VAL A 508 13.52 -4.81 -2.29
CA VAL A 508 14.42 -3.73 -1.88
C VAL A 508 13.88 -2.38 -2.35
N GLU A 509 13.33 -2.30 -3.57
CA GLU A 509 12.69 -1.09 -4.08
C GLU A 509 11.55 -0.62 -3.17
N ARG A 510 10.61 -1.52 -2.79
CA ARG A 510 9.50 -1.17 -1.88
C ARG A 510 10.02 -0.72 -0.51
N ILE A 511 11.04 -1.39 0.02
CA ILE A 511 11.67 -1.06 1.30
C ILE A 511 12.30 0.33 1.24
N LEU A 512 13.07 0.64 0.21
CA LEU A 512 13.75 1.93 0.05
C LEU A 512 12.75 3.06 -0.21
N LEU A 513 11.71 2.80 -1.00
CA LEU A 513 10.60 3.74 -1.20
C LEU A 513 9.91 4.09 0.11
N MET A 514 9.62 3.10 0.94
CA MET A 514 9.00 3.33 2.24
C MET A 514 9.96 4.11 3.17
N LYS A 515 11.27 3.80 3.17
CA LYS A 515 12.28 4.57 3.91
C LYS A 515 12.32 6.04 3.45
N GLN A 516 12.27 6.27 2.14
CA GLN A 516 12.26 7.62 1.57
C GLN A 516 10.97 8.37 1.90
N GLN A 517 9.81 7.73 1.75
CA GLN A 517 8.50 8.33 1.97
C GLN A 517 8.31 8.80 3.42
N TYR A 518 8.85 8.06 4.39
CA TYR A 518 8.78 8.41 5.81
C TYR A 518 10.03 9.13 6.31
N GLU A 519 10.88 9.61 5.41
CA GLU A 519 12.13 10.32 5.73
C GLU A 519 12.97 9.60 6.80
N VAL A 520 13.02 8.26 6.74
CA VAL A 520 13.79 7.47 7.71
C VAL A 520 15.24 7.88 7.68
N LYS A 521 15.78 8.26 8.84
CA LYS A 521 17.16 8.73 9.02
C LYS A 521 17.74 8.20 10.33
N ASP A 522 19.04 7.88 10.32
CA ASP A 522 19.75 7.45 11.52
C ASP A 522 20.23 8.62 12.38
N ILE A 523 19.35 9.63 12.55
CA ILE A 523 19.63 10.79 13.39
C ILE A 523 19.43 10.39 14.86
N GLN A 524 20.46 10.60 15.68
CA GLN A 524 20.41 10.38 17.12
C GLN A 524 19.54 11.45 17.81
N ARG A 525 18.90 11.07 18.90
CA ARG A 525 18.11 11.96 19.76
C ARG A 525 18.86 12.24 21.05
N GLU A 526 18.86 13.49 21.51
CA GLU A 526 19.57 13.89 22.71
C GLU A 526 18.77 13.62 23.99
N GLN A 527 17.45 13.84 23.94
CA GLN A 527 16.56 13.72 25.10
C GLN A 527 15.11 13.41 24.69
N VAL A 528 14.34 12.92 25.65
CA VAL A 528 12.88 12.70 25.53
C VAL A 528 12.19 13.55 26.59
N ASN A 529 11.27 14.44 26.16
CA ASN A 529 10.45 15.24 27.09
C ASN A 529 9.27 14.41 27.61
N VAL A 530 9.53 13.60 28.64
CA VAL A 530 8.54 12.69 29.25
C VAL A 530 7.37 13.45 29.87
N GLU A 531 7.61 14.62 30.46
CA GLU A 531 6.57 15.41 31.14
C GLU A 531 5.53 15.90 30.12
N GLU A 532 5.96 16.45 29.01
CA GLU A 532 5.10 16.91 27.92
C GLU A 532 4.28 15.77 27.32
N LEU A 533 4.91 14.64 26.98
CA LEU A 533 4.22 13.45 26.44
C LEU A 533 3.19 12.88 27.40
N ASN A 534 3.49 12.89 28.70
CA ASN A 534 2.55 12.47 29.73
C ASN A 534 1.39 13.44 29.90
N GLN A 535 1.65 14.75 29.80
CA GLN A 535 0.60 15.77 29.86
C GLN A 535 -0.37 15.61 28.67
N GLN A 536 0.15 15.48 27.45
CA GLN A 536 -0.65 15.22 26.25
C GLN A 536 -1.47 13.92 26.39
N THR A 537 -0.86 12.87 26.95
CA THR A 537 -1.57 11.60 27.21
C THR A 537 -2.73 11.77 28.18
N LYS A 538 -2.55 12.51 29.29
CA LYS A 538 -3.63 12.80 30.24
C LYS A 538 -4.78 13.57 29.62
N GLU A 539 -4.46 14.58 28.80
CA GLU A 539 -5.45 15.40 28.11
C GLU A 539 -6.28 14.58 27.14
N LEU A 540 -5.62 13.73 26.34
CA LEU A 540 -6.30 12.83 25.42
C LEU A 540 -7.19 11.80 26.14
N ILE A 541 -6.71 11.18 27.21
CA ILE A 541 -7.52 10.24 28.03
C ILE A 541 -8.76 10.97 28.56
N LYS A 542 -8.60 12.20 29.09
CA LYS A 542 -9.72 12.99 29.58
C LYS A 542 -10.74 13.30 28.48
N LYS A 543 -10.31 13.66 27.28
CA LYS A 543 -11.21 13.85 26.12
C LYS A 543 -11.99 12.58 25.80
N ILE A 544 -11.32 11.45 25.71
CA ILE A 544 -11.93 10.14 25.42
C ILE A 544 -12.98 9.77 26.50
N GLU A 545 -12.67 9.99 27.78
CA GLU A 545 -13.57 9.67 28.91
C GLU A 545 -14.75 10.63 29.02
N SER A 546 -14.59 11.89 28.66
CA SER A 546 -15.67 12.89 28.69
C SER A 546 -16.60 12.80 27.47
N GLY A 547 -16.21 12.14 26.40
CA GLY A 547 -16.97 12.05 25.16
C GLY A 547 -17.06 13.37 24.36
N ASN A 548 -16.29 14.38 24.73
CA ASN A 548 -16.28 15.74 24.15
C ASN A 548 -15.22 15.91 23.05
#